data_95e5b3025bea2c185d5961d0241a9810
#
_entry.id   95e5b3025bea2c185d5961d0241a9810
#
_cell.length_a   1.000
_cell.length_b   1.000
_cell.length_c   1.000
_cell.angle_alpha   90.00
_cell.angle_beta   90.00
_cell.angle_gamma   90.00
#
_symmetry.space_group_name_H-M   'P 1'
#
loop_
_entity.id
_entity.type
_entity.pdbx_description
1 polymer ?
#
loop_
_entity_poly.entity_id
_entity_poly.type
_entity_poly.pdbx_seq_one_letter_code
_entity_poly.pdbx_strand_id
1 'polypeptide(L)'
;MEIALDIFFDCKRKNIRFQVEWKPREHPWIQHADLGSKSFDPSSYSLDFNSFIIILEFFSEVSIDVDAMANFWNRKCNIFFSKTGELGSAGVNFFSQRLDSSKTYYCFPPPSLIVASSWHFFRFQCHGLLVLPVWKSAAFWFNIAVDGQHLSSWAKKHLIFKPSGFVCDDQILSTTFKNPPTFEILVIKFDFRGVHEDDLFKPMLCKDNCILVDCHICSADNL
;
A
#
# COMPACT_ATOMS: atom_id res chain seq x y z
N MET A 1 -23.95 -14.18 10.13
CA MET A 1 -24.50 -15.19 11.08
C MET A 1 -23.49 -16.31 11.35
N GLU A 2 -22.68 -16.72 10.38
CA GLU A 2 -21.67 -17.79 10.53
C GLU A 2 -20.62 -17.52 11.62
N ILE A 3 -19.99 -16.34 11.64
CA ILE A 3 -18.94 -16.00 12.62
C ILE A 3 -19.40 -16.12 14.08
N ALA A 4 -20.65 -15.74 14.36
CA ALA A 4 -21.18 -15.85 15.73
C ALA A 4 -21.38 -17.30 16.16
N LEU A 5 -21.74 -18.18 15.21
CA LEU A 5 -21.87 -19.62 15.45
C LEU A 5 -20.50 -20.27 15.67
N ASP A 6 -19.49 -19.87 14.90
CA ASP A 6 -18.13 -20.39 15.06
C ASP A 6 -17.55 -20.01 16.42
N ILE A 7 -17.72 -18.77 16.85
CA ILE A 7 -17.34 -18.31 18.20
C ILE A 7 -18.06 -19.14 19.27
N PHE A 8 -19.36 -19.35 19.08
CA PHE A 8 -20.14 -20.15 20.02
C PHE A 8 -19.63 -21.58 20.14
N PHE A 9 -19.38 -22.25 19.01
CA PHE A 9 -18.88 -23.61 18.99
C PHE A 9 -17.46 -23.72 19.54
N ASP A 10 -16.61 -22.75 19.31
CA ASP A 10 -15.26 -22.67 19.86
C ASP A 10 -15.28 -22.50 21.38
N CYS A 11 -16.11 -21.60 21.89
CA CYS A 11 -16.31 -21.42 23.32
C CYS A 11 -16.82 -22.70 23.98
N LYS A 12 -17.81 -23.38 23.37
CA LYS A 12 -18.33 -24.65 23.85
C LYS A 12 -17.26 -25.74 23.88
N ARG A 13 -16.46 -25.85 22.81
CA ARG A 13 -15.39 -26.86 22.72
C ARG A 13 -14.29 -26.64 23.76
N LYS A 14 -13.98 -25.39 24.06
CA LYS A 14 -12.96 -24.99 25.04
C LYS A 14 -13.51 -24.84 26.46
N ASN A 15 -14.77 -25.21 26.71
CA ASN A 15 -15.47 -25.07 28.00
C ASN A 15 -15.42 -23.62 28.54
N ILE A 16 -15.46 -22.62 27.64
CA ILE A 16 -15.51 -21.21 28.00
C ILE A 16 -16.95 -20.78 28.10
N ARG A 17 -17.35 -20.25 29.28
CA ARG A 17 -18.64 -19.58 29.45
C ARG A 17 -18.50 -18.14 29.01
N PHE A 18 -19.39 -17.69 28.15
CA PHE A 18 -19.46 -16.27 27.79
C PHE A 18 -20.85 -15.73 28.12
N GLN A 19 -20.89 -14.46 28.47
CA GLN A 19 -22.10 -13.71 28.71
C GLN A 19 -22.14 -12.55 27.72
N VAL A 20 -23.27 -12.44 27.03
CA VAL A 20 -23.50 -11.30 26.12
C VAL A 20 -24.12 -10.18 26.92
N GLU A 21 -23.46 -9.06 26.99
CA GLU A 21 -23.93 -7.85 27.67
C GLU A 21 -23.97 -6.70 26.68
N TRP A 22 -25.10 -6.03 26.57
CA TRP A 22 -25.18 -4.82 25.78
C TRP A 22 -24.55 -3.64 26.52
N LYS A 23 -23.67 -2.92 25.85
CA LYS A 23 -23.07 -1.67 26.33
C LYS A 23 -23.27 -0.55 25.31
N PRO A 24 -23.49 0.69 25.75
CA PRO A 24 -23.54 1.84 24.83
C PRO A 24 -22.18 2.04 24.14
N ARG A 25 -22.22 2.64 22.95
CA ARG A 25 -21.01 2.82 22.08
C ARG A 25 -19.91 3.66 22.77
N GLU A 26 -20.30 4.54 23.68
CA GLU A 26 -19.40 5.39 24.47
C GLU A 26 -18.72 4.64 25.61
N HIS A 27 -19.14 3.39 25.91
CA HIS A 27 -18.54 2.60 26.97
C HIS A 27 -17.05 2.30 26.63
N PRO A 28 -16.10 2.48 27.59
CA PRO A 28 -14.66 2.33 27.34
C PRO A 28 -14.28 0.98 26.72
N TRP A 29 -14.93 -0.11 27.12
CA TRP A 29 -14.67 -1.44 26.56
C TRP A 29 -15.14 -1.58 25.11
N ILE A 30 -16.26 -0.95 24.74
CA ILE A 30 -16.74 -0.93 23.35
C ILE A 30 -15.81 -0.08 22.50
N GLN A 31 -15.35 1.06 22.99
CA GLN A 31 -14.35 1.89 22.31
C GLN A 31 -13.02 1.14 22.13
N HIS A 32 -12.58 0.39 23.15
CA HIS A 32 -11.37 -0.43 23.06
C HIS A 32 -11.52 -1.58 22.06
N ALA A 33 -12.66 -2.27 22.07
CA ALA A 33 -12.97 -3.33 21.09
C ALA A 33 -13.11 -2.76 19.67
N ASP A 34 -13.70 -1.57 19.50
CA ASP A 34 -13.84 -0.88 18.22
C ASP A 34 -12.47 -0.43 17.69
N LEU A 35 -11.59 0.07 18.55
CA LEU A 35 -10.19 0.33 18.21
C LEU A 35 -9.46 -0.96 17.80
N GLY A 36 -9.63 -2.03 18.53
CA GLY A 36 -9.04 -3.34 18.20
C GLY A 36 -9.56 -3.91 16.88
N SER A 37 -10.84 -3.77 16.59
CA SER A 37 -11.44 -4.23 15.33
C SER A 37 -11.01 -3.38 14.13
N LYS A 38 -10.70 -2.11 14.34
CA LYS A 38 -10.21 -1.19 13.31
C LYS A 38 -8.70 -1.29 13.10
N SER A 39 -7.95 -1.71 14.10
CA SER A 39 -6.51 -1.94 13.99
C SER A 39 -6.17 -3.17 13.13
N PHE A 40 -7.15 -4.02 12.86
CA PHE A 40 -6.97 -5.25 12.11
C PHE A 40 -7.78 -5.22 10.79
N ASP A 41 -7.26 -4.52 9.78
CA ASP A 41 -7.78 -4.63 8.41
C ASP A 41 -6.96 -5.70 7.67
N PRO A 42 -7.51 -6.89 7.39
CA PRO A 42 -6.81 -7.95 6.68
C PRO A 42 -6.45 -7.57 5.23
N SER A 43 -6.97 -6.47 4.73
CA SER A 43 -6.58 -5.89 3.45
C SER A 43 -5.46 -4.86 3.58
N SER A 44 -5.09 -4.49 4.80
CA SER A 44 -3.98 -3.58 5.05
C SER A 44 -2.67 -4.34 4.99
N TYR A 45 -1.77 -3.90 4.17
CA TYR A 45 -0.41 -4.41 4.06
C TYR A 45 0.55 -3.24 3.90
N SER A 46 1.77 -3.46 4.31
CA SER A 46 2.80 -2.43 4.25
C SER A 46 4.14 -3.07 3.93
N LEU A 47 5.05 -2.28 3.40
CA LEU A 47 6.45 -2.69 3.31
C LEU A 47 7.05 -2.83 4.70
N ASP A 48 7.94 -3.79 4.89
CA ASP A 48 8.87 -3.75 6.01
C ASP A 48 9.80 -2.54 5.88
N PHE A 49 10.44 -2.18 7.00
CA PHE A 49 11.29 -1.00 7.04
C PHE A 49 12.51 -1.11 6.12
N ASN A 50 13.13 -2.30 6.03
CA ASN A 50 14.32 -2.50 5.20
C ASN A 50 14.01 -2.37 3.71
N SER A 51 12.92 -2.98 3.24
CA SER A 51 12.46 -2.82 1.85
C SER A 51 12.14 -1.37 1.52
N PHE A 52 11.58 -0.62 2.47
CA PHE A 52 11.33 0.81 2.29
C PHE A 52 12.61 1.64 2.20
N ILE A 53 13.63 1.35 3.02
CA ILE A 53 14.94 2.01 2.94
C ILE A 53 15.62 1.76 1.58
N ILE A 54 15.59 0.52 1.08
CA ILE A 54 16.13 0.19 -0.26
C ILE A 54 15.45 1.05 -1.34
N ILE A 55 14.13 1.25 -1.26
CA ILE A 55 13.40 2.12 -2.17
C ILE A 55 13.90 3.56 -2.07
N LEU A 56 14.05 4.09 -0.86
CA LEU A 56 14.54 5.47 -0.65
C LEU A 56 15.97 5.66 -1.14
N GLU A 57 16.84 4.67 -0.94
CA GLU A 57 18.22 4.70 -1.45
C GLU A 57 18.25 4.71 -2.98
N PHE A 58 17.44 3.86 -3.63
CA PHE A 58 17.35 3.82 -5.08
C PHE A 58 16.78 5.12 -5.68
N PHE A 59 15.79 5.70 -5.02
CA PHE A 59 15.18 6.98 -5.38
C PHE A 59 15.71 8.11 -4.47
N SER A 60 17.02 8.16 -4.26
CA SER A 60 17.68 9.05 -3.28
C SER A 60 17.36 10.53 -3.46
N GLU A 61 16.89 10.92 -4.65
CA GLU A 61 16.43 12.29 -4.94
C GLU A 61 14.98 12.56 -4.44
N VAL A 62 14.29 11.54 -3.88
CA VAL A 62 12.89 11.66 -3.47
C VAL A 62 12.80 11.71 -1.94
N SER A 63 12.30 12.82 -1.41
CA SER A 63 11.90 12.93 0.00
C SER A 63 10.38 12.79 0.09
N ILE A 64 9.88 11.84 0.87
CA ILE A 64 8.44 11.59 1.02
C ILE A 64 7.84 12.48 2.09
N ASP A 65 6.81 13.24 1.72
CA ASP A 65 6.05 14.09 2.64
C ASP A 65 4.82 13.40 3.22
N VAL A 66 4.10 12.62 2.40
CA VAL A 66 2.78 12.08 2.75
C VAL A 66 2.67 10.62 2.37
N ASP A 67 2.23 9.80 3.31
CA ASP A 67 1.78 8.43 3.03
C ASP A 67 0.28 8.45 2.72
N ALA A 68 -0.07 8.16 1.47
CA ALA A 68 -1.41 8.38 0.96
C ALA A 68 -2.44 7.34 1.45
N MET A 69 -1.99 6.16 1.84
CA MET A 69 -2.87 5.07 2.28
C MET A 69 -2.22 4.26 3.40
N ALA A 70 -2.29 4.78 4.61
CA ALA A 70 -1.69 4.13 5.77
C ALA A 70 -2.63 4.13 6.97
N ASN A 71 -2.28 3.33 7.96
CA ASN A 71 -2.78 3.44 9.31
C ASN A 71 -1.68 3.94 10.25
N PHE A 72 -2.01 4.17 11.50
CA PHE A 72 -1.04 4.65 12.48
C PHE A 72 0.20 3.74 12.60
N TRP A 73 0.05 2.44 12.43
CA TRP A 73 1.11 1.46 12.67
C TRP A 73 1.99 1.21 11.46
N ASN A 74 1.43 1.32 10.24
CA ASN A 74 2.14 0.99 9.01
C ASN A 74 2.62 2.20 8.20
N ARG A 75 2.35 3.42 8.66
CA ARG A 75 2.75 4.65 7.95
C ARG A 75 4.27 4.75 7.77
N LYS A 76 4.68 5.25 6.64
CA LYS A 76 6.10 5.46 6.29
C LYS A 76 6.59 6.90 6.55
N CYS A 77 5.68 7.82 6.82
CA CYS A 77 6.01 9.19 7.20
C CYS A 77 5.00 9.75 8.22
N ASN A 78 5.31 10.94 8.76
CA ASN A 78 4.49 11.52 9.82
C ASN A 78 3.11 11.98 9.36
N ILE A 79 3.01 12.45 8.10
CA ILE A 79 1.75 12.86 7.50
C ILE A 79 1.19 11.67 6.74
N PHE A 80 -0.01 11.23 7.08
CA PHE A 80 -0.66 10.11 6.40
C PHE A 80 -2.17 10.29 6.33
N PHE A 81 -2.80 9.63 5.36
CA PHE A 81 -4.25 9.54 5.25
C PHE A 81 -4.69 8.13 5.61
N SER A 82 -5.64 8.03 6.54
CA SER A 82 -6.17 6.75 6.98
C SER A 82 -7.54 6.46 6.37
N LYS A 83 -7.90 5.17 6.33
CA LYS A 83 -9.21 4.73 5.84
C LYS A 83 -10.35 5.20 6.74
N THR A 84 -10.14 5.21 8.06
CA THR A 84 -11.19 5.32 9.07
C THR A 84 -11.03 6.45 10.09
N GLY A 85 -10.09 7.38 9.88
CA GLY A 85 -9.92 8.54 10.79
C GLY A 85 -9.26 8.17 12.10
N GLU A 86 -8.04 7.66 12.01
CA GLU A 86 -7.22 7.32 13.17
C GLU A 86 -6.57 8.55 13.81
N LEU A 87 -6.22 8.42 15.09
CA LEU A 87 -5.48 9.46 15.80
C LEU A 87 -4.16 9.77 15.09
N GLY A 88 -3.92 11.04 14.82
CA GLY A 88 -2.73 11.52 14.12
C GLY A 88 -2.81 11.45 12.59
N SER A 89 -3.90 10.92 12.02
CA SER A 89 -4.16 11.00 10.58
C SER A 89 -4.43 12.44 10.15
N ALA A 90 -3.80 12.89 9.08
CA ALA A 90 -4.02 14.20 8.47
C ALA A 90 -5.35 14.30 7.70
N GLY A 91 -5.97 13.16 7.39
CA GLY A 91 -7.26 13.10 6.74
C GLY A 91 -7.82 11.69 6.65
N VAL A 92 -9.13 11.61 6.44
CA VAL A 92 -9.87 10.35 6.31
C VAL A 92 -10.17 10.10 4.85
N ASN A 93 -9.93 8.88 4.39
CA ASN A 93 -10.16 8.47 3.02
C ASN A 93 -9.37 9.30 1.98
N PHE A 94 -8.30 8.72 1.48
CA PHE A 94 -7.41 9.34 0.49
C PHE A 94 -8.19 10.02 -0.67
N PHE A 95 -9.22 9.36 -1.19
CA PHE A 95 -10.00 9.86 -2.34
C PHE A 95 -10.86 11.08 -2.03
N SER A 96 -11.12 11.38 -0.78
CA SER A 96 -11.83 12.59 -0.36
C SER A 96 -10.89 13.77 -0.09
N GLN A 97 -9.58 13.56 -0.13
CA GLN A 97 -8.61 14.61 0.13
C GLN A 97 -8.33 15.45 -1.13
N ARG A 98 -8.20 16.75 -0.95
CA ARG A 98 -7.60 17.62 -1.94
C ARG A 98 -6.09 17.55 -1.78
N LEU A 99 -5.40 17.01 -2.77
CA LEU A 99 -3.96 16.82 -2.71
C LEU A 99 -3.21 18.09 -3.07
N ASP A 100 -2.06 18.30 -2.43
CA ASP A 100 -1.14 19.40 -2.69
C ASP A 100 -0.05 18.93 -3.68
N SER A 101 -0.02 19.47 -4.88
CA SER A 101 0.94 19.10 -5.91
C SER A 101 2.39 19.42 -5.56
N SER A 102 2.64 20.26 -4.55
CA SER A 102 4.00 20.55 -4.04
C SER A 102 4.54 19.44 -3.13
N LYS A 103 3.69 18.52 -2.65
CA LYS A 103 4.06 17.43 -1.77
C LYS A 103 4.40 16.17 -2.55
N THR A 104 5.37 15.42 -2.02
CA THR A 104 5.76 14.12 -2.55
C THR A 104 5.02 13.01 -1.83
N TYR A 105 4.31 12.19 -2.57
CA TYR A 105 3.46 11.13 -2.03
C TYR A 105 4.13 9.77 -2.11
N TYR A 106 3.95 8.97 -1.07
CA TYR A 106 4.15 7.53 -1.11
C TYR A 106 2.78 6.85 -1.09
N CYS A 107 2.58 5.86 -1.93
CA CYS A 107 1.33 5.12 -1.99
C CYS A 107 1.58 3.64 -2.31
N PHE A 108 1.06 2.78 -1.44
CA PHE A 108 1.00 1.34 -1.68
C PHE A 108 -0.47 0.91 -1.59
N PRO A 109 -1.24 1.13 -2.67
CA PRO A 109 -2.68 0.91 -2.65
C PRO A 109 -3.04 -0.56 -2.76
N PRO A 110 -4.18 -1.00 -2.21
CA PRO A 110 -4.79 -2.27 -2.57
C PRO A 110 -4.89 -2.43 -4.09
N PRO A 111 -4.69 -3.64 -4.66
CA PRO A 111 -4.72 -3.85 -6.11
C PRO A 111 -5.99 -3.34 -6.79
N SER A 112 -7.14 -3.43 -6.12
CA SER A 112 -8.42 -2.89 -6.61
C SER A 112 -8.48 -1.37 -6.68
N LEU A 113 -7.58 -0.66 -5.97
CA LEU A 113 -7.56 0.79 -5.89
C LEU A 113 -6.43 1.44 -6.71
N ILE A 114 -5.56 0.66 -7.37
CA ILE A 114 -4.41 1.17 -8.13
C ILE A 114 -4.85 2.18 -9.19
N VAL A 115 -5.84 1.85 -10.00
CA VAL A 115 -6.35 2.74 -11.06
C VAL A 115 -6.92 4.02 -10.45
N ALA A 116 -7.78 3.89 -9.45
CA ALA A 116 -8.38 5.05 -8.79
C ALA A 116 -7.32 5.95 -8.14
N SER A 117 -6.26 5.36 -7.55
CA SER A 117 -5.15 6.12 -6.96
C SER A 117 -4.37 6.90 -8.00
N SER A 118 -4.05 6.27 -9.13
CA SER A 118 -3.35 6.93 -10.24
C SER A 118 -4.15 8.10 -10.80
N TRP A 119 -5.47 7.91 -11.00
CA TRP A 119 -6.36 8.98 -11.43
C TRP A 119 -6.49 10.11 -10.42
N HIS A 120 -6.50 9.79 -9.13
CA HIS A 120 -6.56 10.80 -8.08
C HIS A 120 -5.28 11.65 -8.05
N PHE A 121 -4.11 11.03 -8.17
CA PHE A 121 -2.83 11.74 -8.31
C PHE A 121 -2.76 12.58 -9.59
N PHE A 122 -3.21 12.05 -10.71
CA PHE A 122 -3.29 12.79 -11.96
C PHE A 122 -4.18 14.02 -11.85
N ARG A 123 -5.37 13.87 -11.29
CA ARG A 123 -6.34 14.96 -11.11
C ARG A 123 -5.74 16.16 -10.34
N PHE A 124 -4.88 15.90 -9.38
CA PHE A 124 -4.23 16.92 -8.57
C PHE A 124 -2.79 17.22 -9.01
N GLN A 125 -2.35 16.69 -10.16
CA GLN A 125 -1.03 16.91 -10.72
C GLN A 125 0.10 16.63 -9.72
N CYS A 126 -0.01 15.50 -9.00
CA CYS A 126 0.91 15.09 -7.95
C CYS A 126 2.10 14.30 -8.49
N HIS A 127 3.08 14.09 -7.61
CA HIS A 127 4.25 13.25 -7.87
C HIS A 127 4.63 12.44 -6.63
N GLY A 128 5.41 11.38 -6.82
CA GLY A 128 5.82 10.53 -5.70
C GLY A 128 6.23 9.12 -6.11
N LEU A 129 6.05 8.19 -5.19
CA LEU A 129 6.33 6.77 -5.36
C LEU A 129 5.04 5.95 -5.26
N LEU A 130 4.80 5.11 -6.25
CA LEU A 130 3.68 4.17 -6.30
C LEU A 130 4.22 2.75 -6.28
N VAL A 131 3.77 1.95 -5.32
CA VAL A 131 4.15 0.54 -5.17
C VAL A 131 2.99 -0.35 -5.60
N LEU A 132 3.25 -1.33 -6.45
CA LEU A 132 2.21 -2.20 -6.99
C LEU A 132 2.75 -3.58 -7.42
N PRO A 133 1.92 -4.63 -7.43
CA PRO A 133 2.33 -5.94 -7.94
C PRO A 133 2.45 -5.94 -9.47
N VAL A 134 3.39 -6.73 -10.00
CA VAL A 134 3.54 -6.96 -11.44
C VAL A 134 2.55 -8.04 -11.88
N TRP A 135 1.32 -7.66 -12.06
CA TRP A 135 0.24 -8.55 -12.54
C TRP A 135 -0.21 -8.13 -13.92
N LYS A 136 0.54 -8.55 -14.93
CA LYS A 136 0.33 -8.16 -16.35
C LYS A 136 -1.05 -8.51 -16.91
N SER A 137 -1.73 -9.50 -16.33
CA SER A 137 -3.10 -9.88 -16.70
C SER A 137 -4.19 -9.12 -15.93
N ALA A 138 -3.83 -8.34 -14.93
CA ALA A 138 -4.81 -7.57 -14.15
C ALA A 138 -5.29 -6.33 -14.90
N ALA A 139 -6.56 -5.97 -14.72
CA ALA A 139 -7.17 -4.84 -15.42
C ALA A 139 -6.43 -3.50 -15.17
N PHE A 140 -5.85 -3.31 -13.99
CA PHE A 140 -5.08 -2.09 -13.70
C PHE A 140 -3.79 -1.96 -14.51
N TRP A 141 -3.24 -3.09 -15.01
CA TRP A 141 -1.95 -3.08 -15.68
C TRP A 141 -1.95 -2.21 -16.95
N PHE A 142 -3.05 -2.19 -17.69
CA PHE A 142 -3.20 -1.37 -18.90
C PHE A 142 -3.19 0.15 -18.61
N ASN A 143 -3.39 0.56 -17.37
CA ASN A 143 -3.24 1.96 -16.95
C ASN A 143 -1.79 2.29 -16.57
N ILE A 144 -0.97 1.27 -16.30
CA ILE A 144 0.41 1.40 -15.89
C ILE A 144 1.36 1.20 -17.08
N ALA A 145 1.02 0.23 -17.95
CA ALA A 145 1.81 -0.11 -19.13
C ALA A 145 0.91 -0.08 -20.38
N VAL A 146 1.18 0.87 -21.28
CA VAL A 146 0.31 1.24 -22.42
C VAL A 146 0.06 0.10 -23.41
N ASP A 147 1.05 -0.73 -23.62
CA ASP A 147 0.99 -1.89 -24.54
C ASP A 147 1.17 -3.23 -23.80
N GLY A 148 0.99 -3.19 -22.49
CA GLY A 148 1.25 -4.32 -21.60
C GLY A 148 2.73 -4.56 -21.27
N GLN A 149 3.65 -3.82 -21.90
CA GLN A 149 5.11 -3.97 -21.72
C GLN A 149 5.81 -2.67 -21.32
N HIS A 150 5.50 -1.55 -21.97
CA HIS A 150 6.14 -0.28 -21.73
C HIS A 150 5.32 0.58 -20.76
N LEU A 151 5.96 1.04 -19.70
CA LEU A 151 5.34 1.93 -18.72
C LEU A 151 4.87 3.23 -19.39
N SER A 152 3.80 3.81 -18.83
CA SER A 152 3.26 5.09 -19.27
C SER A 152 4.25 6.24 -19.05
N SER A 153 4.17 7.30 -19.83
CA SER A 153 5.10 8.44 -19.85
C SER A 153 5.22 9.21 -18.52
N TRP A 154 4.22 9.09 -17.65
CA TRP A 154 4.23 9.65 -16.30
C TRP A 154 5.08 8.85 -15.31
N ALA A 155 5.45 7.60 -15.63
CA ALA A 155 6.40 6.79 -14.89
C ALA A 155 7.83 7.22 -15.25
N LYS A 156 8.49 8.02 -14.42
CA LYS A 156 9.80 8.63 -14.73
C LYS A 156 10.98 7.72 -14.46
N LYS A 157 10.88 6.84 -13.48
CA LYS A 157 11.90 5.89 -13.05
C LYS A 157 11.20 4.72 -12.35
N HIS A 158 11.73 3.53 -12.44
CA HIS A 158 11.12 2.39 -11.76
C HIS A 158 12.17 1.42 -11.21
N LEU A 159 11.74 0.62 -10.26
CA LEU A 159 12.49 -0.43 -9.61
C LEU A 159 11.61 -1.68 -9.54
N ILE A 160 12.15 -2.84 -9.89
CA ILE A 160 11.43 -4.10 -9.76
C ILE A 160 12.14 -4.97 -8.73
N PHE A 161 11.39 -5.37 -7.70
CA PHE A 161 11.82 -6.38 -6.75
C PHE A 161 11.38 -7.76 -7.22
N LYS A 162 12.32 -8.70 -7.23
CA LYS A 162 12.00 -10.11 -7.41
C LYS A 162 11.23 -10.66 -6.19
N PRO A 163 10.52 -11.78 -6.32
CA PRO A 163 9.70 -12.34 -5.23
C PRO A 163 10.43 -12.53 -3.90
N SER A 164 11.74 -12.81 -3.91
CA SER A 164 12.55 -13.00 -2.70
C SER A 164 13.17 -11.72 -2.14
N GLY A 165 13.09 -10.61 -2.87
CA GLY A 165 13.78 -9.36 -2.55
C GLY A 165 12.90 -8.30 -1.88
N PHE A 166 11.66 -8.67 -1.55
CA PHE A 166 10.67 -7.74 -1.00
C PHE A 166 9.97 -8.37 0.18
N VAL A 167 9.88 -7.67 1.27
CA VAL A 167 9.23 -8.12 2.49
C VAL A 167 8.05 -7.23 2.82
N CYS A 168 6.89 -7.83 3.02
CA CYS A 168 5.73 -7.16 3.61
C CYS A 168 5.73 -7.39 5.12
N ASP A 169 5.25 -6.41 5.86
CA ASP A 169 5.20 -6.47 7.30
C ASP A 169 4.20 -7.55 7.75
N ASP A 170 4.67 -8.49 8.60
CA ASP A 170 3.95 -9.69 9.03
C ASP A 170 2.77 -9.43 9.98
N GLN A 171 2.53 -8.20 10.38
CA GLN A 171 1.44 -7.90 11.32
C GLN A 171 0.05 -8.21 10.76
N ILE A 172 -0.02 -8.67 9.51
CA ILE A 172 -1.28 -8.82 8.83
C ILE A 172 -1.29 -10.15 8.08
N LEU A 173 -2.27 -10.97 8.41
CA LEU A 173 -2.62 -12.20 7.70
C LEU A 173 -3.18 -11.89 6.28
N SER A 174 -2.47 -11.05 5.51
CA SER A 174 -2.84 -10.80 4.13
C SER A 174 -2.66 -12.08 3.32
N THR A 175 -3.74 -12.56 2.74
CA THR A 175 -3.69 -13.72 1.84
C THR A 175 -3.01 -13.37 0.50
N THR A 176 -2.99 -12.10 0.13
CA THR A 176 -2.48 -11.60 -1.15
C THR A 176 -0.98 -11.33 -1.10
N PHE A 177 -0.51 -10.69 -0.03
CA PHE A 177 0.89 -10.35 0.16
C PHE A 177 1.49 -11.23 1.26
N LYS A 178 1.62 -12.52 0.96
CA LYS A 178 2.36 -13.45 1.83
C LYS A 178 3.83 -13.08 1.83
N ASN A 179 4.50 -13.37 2.90
CA ASN A 179 5.92 -13.07 3.02
C ASN A 179 6.78 -14.34 2.82
N PRO A 180 7.71 -14.36 1.85
CA PRO A 180 7.89 -13.38 0.77
C PRO A 180 6.78 -13.47 -0.28
N PRO A 181 6.47 -12.38 -1.00
CA PRO A 181 5.52 -12.43 -2.11
C PRO A 181 5.98 -13.41 -3.19
N THR A 182 5.03 -14.09 -3.82
CA THR A 182 5.31 -15.04 -4.92
C THR A 182 5.39 -14.37 -6.30
N PHE A 183 5.29 -13.05 -6.35
CA PHE A 183 5.27 -12.23 -7.56
C PHE A 183 6.21 -11.03 -7.39
N GLU A 184 6.58 -10.43 -8.51
CA GLU A 184 7.41 -9.22 -8.53
C GLU A 184 6.61 -7.99 -8.05
N ILE A 185 7.31 -7.08 -7.38
CA ILE A 185 6.77 -5.79 -6.99
C ILE A 185 7.47 -4.70 -7.79
N LEU A 186 6.65 -3.83 -8.39
CA LEU A 186 7.08 -2.65 -9.13
C LEU A 186 6.93 -1.42 -8.25
N VAL A 187 7.98 -0.64 -8.14
CA VAL A 187 7.96 0.70 -7.55
C VAL A 187 8.18 1.70 -8.66
N ILE A 188 7.26 2.64 -8.81
CA ILE A 188 7.31 3.67 -9.86
C ILE A 188 7.50 5.03 -9.19
N LYS A 189 8.53 5.78 -9.62
CA LYS A 189 8.54 7.22 -9.44
C LYS A 189 7.62 7.84 -10.47
N PHE A 190 6.45 8.27 -10.01
CA PHE A 190 5.47 8.92 -10.88
C PHE A 190 5.56 10.44 -10.79
N ASP A 191 5.25 11.10 -11.89
CA ASP A 191 5.12 12.56 -11.94
C ASP A 191 4.03 12.94 -12.95
N PHE A 192 2.91 13.39 -12.44
CA PHE A 192 1.76 13.84 -13.24
C PHE A 192 1.77 15.35 -13.50
N ARG A 193 2.76 16.10 -13.00
CA ARG A 193 2.83 17.55 -13.20
C ARG A 193 3.05 17.86 -14.67
N GLY A 194 2.13 18.64 -15.24
CA GLY A 194 2.14 18.98 -16.67
C GLY A 194 1.76 17.84 -17.62
N VAL A 195 1.32 16.70 -17.11
CA VAL A 195 0.78 15.61 -17.93
C VAL A 195 -0.65 15.95 -18.30
N HIS A 196 -0.98 15.91 -19.58
CA HIS A 196 -2.34 16.05 -20.10
C HIS A 196 -3.01 14.69 -20.26
N GLU A 197 -4.35 14.68 -20.31
CA GLU A 197 -5.13 13.45 -20.42
C GLU A 197 -4.72 12.62 -21.65
N ASP A 198 -4.46 13.26 -22.78
CA ASP A 198 -3.99 12.62 -24.02
C ASP A 198 -2.60 11.97 -23.89
N ASP A 199 -1.83 12.35 -22.86
CA ASP A 199 -0.48 11.82 -22.62
C ASP A 199 -0.46 10.65 -21.64
N LEU A 200 -1.56 10.39 -20.92
CA LEU A 200 -1.64 9.34 -19.91
C LEU A 200 -1.34 7.95 -20.46
N PHE A 201 -1.68 7.71 -21.71
CA PHE A 201 -1.53 6.44 -22.39
C PHE A 201 -0.38 6.43 -23.42
N LYS A 202 0.52 7.42 -23.38
CA LYS A 202 1.74 7.40 -24.18
C LYS A 202 2.82 6.56 -23.51
N PRO A 203 3.55 5.71 -24.25
CA PRO A 203 4.63 4.93 -23.68
C PRO A 203 5.76 5.82 -23.19
N MET A 204 6.41 5.39 -22.13
CA MET A 204 7.67 5.99 -21.66
C MET A 204 8.73 5.81 -22.75
N LEU A 205 9.31 6.91 -23.20
CA LEU A 205 10.49 6.86 -24.08
C LEU A 205 11.66 6.39 -23.22
N CYS A 206 12.02 5.13 -23.37
CA CYS A 206 13.09 4.48 -22.62
C CYS A 206 14.43 5.12 -22.98
N LYS A 207 14.95 6.00 -22.11
CA LYS A 207 16.38 6.30 -22.02
C LYS A 207 16.93 5.53 -20.83
N ASP A 208 17.53 4.39 -21.09
CA ASP A 208 18.47 3.59 -20.26
C ASP A 208 18.36 3.57 -18.73
N ASN A 209 17.15 3.50 -18.15
CA ASN A 209 16.99 3.51 -16.68
C ASN A 209 16.14 2.35 -16.15
N CYS A 210 16.20 1.17 -16.79
CA CYS A 210 15.62 -0.05 -16.23
C CYS A 210 16.70 -0.79 -15.43
N ILE A 211 16.62 -0.78 -14.11
CA ILE A 211 17.50 -1.56 -13.25
C ILE A 211 16.67 -2.66 -12.59
N LEU A 212 16.99 -3.91 -12.91
CA LEU A 212 16.58 -5.09 -12.14
C LEU A 212 17.51 -5.20 -10.95
N VAL A 213 16.99 -5.03 -9.75
CA VAL A 213 17.77 -5.25 -8.52
C VAL A 213 17.47 -6.65 -8.01
N ASP A 214 18.48 -7.52 -8.11
CA ASP A 214 18.54 -8.75 -7.34
C ASP A 214 18.96 -8.40 -5.91
N CYS A 215 17.98 -8.20 -5.02
CA CYS A 215 18.28 -7.97 -3.62
C CYS A 215 18.61 -9.30 -2.94
N HIS A 216 19.87 -9.72 -2.99
CA HIS A 216 20.43 -10.80 -2.15
C HIS A 216 20.70 -10.26 -0.72
N ILE A 217 19.65 -9.89 -0.01
CA ILE A 217 19.75 -9.59 1.42
C ILE A 217 18.90 -10.61 2.16
N CYS A 218 19.33 -11.85 2.18
CA CYS A 218 18.97 -12.88 3.16
C CYS A 218 19.80 -14.14 2.92
N SER A 219 21.10 -14.05 2.97
CA SER A 219 21.97 -15.17 3.31
C SER A 219 22.78 -14.78 4.54
N ALA A 220 22.08 -14.69 5.68
CA ALA A 220 22.71 -14.73 6.99
C ALA A 220 22.70 -16.18 7.47
N ASP A 221 23.39 -17.04 6.72
CA ASP A 221 23.98 -18.26 7.25
C ASP A 221 25.48 -18.05 7.22
N ASN A 222 25.99 -17.52 8.34
CA ASN A 222 27.33 -17.74 8.86
C ASN A 222 27.54 -16.84 10.09
N LEU A 223 27.17 -17.38 11.24
CA LEU A 223 27.98 -17.40 12.48
C LEU A 223 27.21 -18.18 13.55
#